data_b5149331d10252b8044f64d638a703be
#
_entry.id   b5149331d10252b8044f64d638a703be
#
_cell.length_a   1.000
_cell.length_b   1.000
_cell.length_c   1.000
_cell.angle_alpha   90.00
_cell.angle_beta   90.00
_cell.angle_gamma   90.00
#
_symmetry.space_group_name_H-M   'P 1'
#
loop_
_entity.id
_entity.type
_entity.pdbx_description
1 polymer ?
#
loop_
_entity_poly.entity_id
_entity_poly.type
_entity_poly.pdbx_seq_one_letter_code
_entity_poly.pdbx_strand_id
1 'polypeptide(L)'
;GLGDVYKRQDSELIQKIAEESGFAENYVKEAGKYTPGGFLSSALSNRAFGPTNEDILWEIQCRVISELAEKGPCVIVGRCADYILQDKAKCLKVFIHADMAFRAKRIVEVYGEREQSPEQRLRDKDKRRALYYQFYTDLEWGNMNHYHIILDSGSLGIEKCVDVIASLY
;
A
#
# COMPACT_ATOMS: atom_id res chain seq x y z
N GLY A 1 -26.97 -5.94 1.20
CA GLY A 1 -25.89 -6.61 0.47
C GLY A 1 -24.53 -6.23 1.02
N LEU A 2 -23.57 -7.11 0.87
CA LEU A 2 -22.16 -6.93 1.31
C LEU A 2 -21.47 -5.70 0.70
N GLY A 3 -22.03 -5.08 -0.35
CA GLY A 3 -21.46 -3.92 -1.04
C GLY A 3 -21.44 -2.61 -0.24
N ASP A 4 -22.26 -2.49 0.79
CA ASP A 4 -22.37 -1.24 1.56
C ASP A 4 -21.47 -1.19 2.80
N VAL A 5 -20.81 -2.30 3.14
CA VAL A 5 -20.00 -2.44 4.37
C VAL A 5 -18.55 -2.10 4.13
N TYR A 6 -18.06 -2.12 2.87
CA TYR A 6 -16.66 -1.94 2.55
C TYR A 6 -16.42 -0.71 1.68
N LYS A 7 -15.89 0.34 2.27
CA LYS A 7 -15.33 1.46 1.50
C LYS A 7 -13.89 1.15 1.10
N ARG A 8 -13.59 1.31 -0.18
CA ARG A 8 -12.20 1.29 -0.67
C ARG A 8 -11.53 2.59 -0.28
N GLN A 9 -10.61 2.53 0.68
CA GLN A 9 -10.02 3.71 1.33
C GLN A 9 -8.74 4.24 0.66
N ASP A 10 -8.37 3.79 -0.54
CA ASP A 10 -7.10 4.18 -1.16
C ASP A 10 -7.05 5.66 -1.56
N SER A 11 -8.05 6.16 -2.31
CA SER A 11 -8.11 7.58 -2.69
C SER A 11 -8.53 8.49 -1.52
N GLU A 12 -9.49 8.03 -0.71
CA GLU A 12 -9.94 8.75 0.49
C GLU A 12 -8.80 8.88 1.51
N LEU A 13 -7.95 7.86 1.64
CA LEU A 13 -6.78 7.89 2.51
C LEU A 13 -5.77 8.95 2.08
N ILE A 14 -5.46 9.02 0.78
CA ILE A 14 -4.53 10.03 0.25
C ILE A 14 -5.08 11.44 0.48
N GLN A 15 -6.36 11.65 0.17
CA GLN A 15 -7.02 12.93 0.38
C GLN A 15 -6.98 13.34 1.86
N LYS A 16 -7.31 12.44 2.76
CA LYS A 16 -7.32 12.72 4.19
C LYS A 16 -5.91 13.03 4.73
N ILE A 17 -4.88 12.30 4.28
CA ILE A 17 -3.49 12.60 4.63
C ILE A 17 -3.09 13.99 4.09
N ALA A 18 -3.51 14.34 2.88
CA ALA A 18 -3.22 15.65 2.29
C ALA A 18 -3.89 16.79 3.09
N GLU A 19 -5.16 16.62 3.43
CA GLU A 19 -5.92 17.58 4.25
C GLU A 19 -5.27 17.80 5.63
N GLU A 20 -4.88 16.72 6.31
CA GLU A 20 -4.29 16.82 7.65
C GLU A 20 -2.84 17.31 7.65
N SER A 21 -2.07 17.02 6.61
CA SER A 21 -0.67 17.46 6.51
C SER A 21 -0.52 18.87 5.93
N GLY A 22 -1.56 19.38 5.23
CA GLY A 22 -1.46 20.59 4.43
C GLY A 22 -0.62 20.43 3.15
N PHE A 23 -0.18 19.22 2.82
CA PHE A 23 0.54 18.95 1.58
C PHE A 23 -0.42 18.69 0.42
N ALA A 24 -0.01 19.03 -0.81
CA ALA A 24 -0.80 18.70 -2.00
C ALA A 24 -0.96 17.18 -2.17
N GLU A 25 -2.14 16.72 -2.61
CA GLU A 25 -2.44 15.30 -2.82
C GLU A 25 -1.41 14.59 -3.72
N ASN A 26 -0.91 15.27 -4.75
CA ASN A 26 0.12 14.73 -5.62
C ASN A 26 1.43 14.47 -4.86
N TYR A 27 1.81 15.33 -3.93
CA TYR A 27 2.98 15.11 -3.09
C TYR A 27 2.80 13.91 -2.16
N VAL A 28 1.66 13.79 -1.49
CA VAL A 28 1.31 12.63 -0.65
C VAL A 28 1.31 11.32 -1.45
N LYS A 29 0.80 11.37 -2.67
CA LYS A 29 0.78 10.23 -3.59
C LYS A 29 2.18 9.81 -4.05
N GLU A 30 3.05 10.79 -4.31
CA GLU A 30 4.44 10.54 -4.73
C GLU A 30 5.34 10.13 -3.54
N ALA A 31 5.16 10.70 -2.37
CA ALA A 31 5.87 10.32 -1.15
C ALA A 31 5.66 8.84 -0.78
N GLY A 32 4.47 8.29 -1.08
CA GLY A 32 4.21 6.86 -0.99
C GLY A 32 4.86 5.99 -2.08
N LYS A 33 5.61 6.61 -2.99
CA LYS A 33 6.37 5.96 -4.05
C LYS A 33 7.85 6.21 -3.80
N TYR A 34 8.46 5.45 -2.91
CA TYR A 34 9.87 5.57 -2.58
C TYR A 34 10.76 5.60 -3.83
N THR A 35 11.62 6.61 -3.92
CA THR A 35 12.64 6.73 -4.97
C THR A 35 14.02 6.60 -4.31
N PRO A 36 14.81 5.53 -4.61
CA PRO A 36 16.16 5.39 -4.08
C PRO A 36 17.03 6.54 -4.60
N GLY A 37 17.49 7.42 -3.79
CA GLY A 37 18.37 8.53 -4.18
C GLY A 37 18.05 9.87 -3.53
N GLY A 38 16.77 10.16 -3.32
CA GLY A 38 16.38 11.35 -2.55
C GLY A 38 16.45 11.11 -1.04
N PHE A 39 16.28 9.86 -0.64
CA PHE A 39 16.16 9.47 0.75
C PHE A 39 17.50 9.33 1.49
N LEU A 40 18.51 8.70 0.88
CA LEU A 40 19.81 8.52 1.54
C LEU A 40 20.55 9.87 1.78
N SER A 41 20.31 10.87 0.94
CA SER A 41 20.85 12.20 1.16
C SER A 41 20.13 12.95 2.29
N SER A 42 18.82 12.71 2.47
CA SER A 42 18.03 13.34 3.54
C SER A 42 18.27 12.68 4.89
N ALA A 43 18.36 11.37 4.96
CA ALA A 43 18.62 10.64 6.20
C ALA A 43 19.97 10.95 6.84
N LEU A 44 21.00 11.27 6.03
CA LEU A 44 22.31 11.69 6.51
C LEU A 44 22.36 13.17 6.91
N SER A 45 21.54 14.01 6.29
CA SER A 45 21.51 15.45 6.57
C SER A 45 20.60 15.83 7.76
N ASN A 46 19.62 15.02 8.08
CA ASN A 46 18.47 15.44 8.89
C ASN A 46 18.50 15.07 10.38
N ARG A 47 19.51 14.33 10.85
CA ARG A 47 19.65 14.13 12.30
C ARG A 47 19.93 15.43 13.08
N ALA A 48 20.27 16.51 12.38
CA ALA A 48 20.58 17.82 12.98
C ALA A 48 19.46 18.86 12.89
N PHE A 49 18.39 18.64 12.09
CA PHE A 49 17.41 19.70 11.73
C PHE A 49 15.93 19.38 12.00
N GLY A 50 15.60 18.32 12.75
CA GLY A 50 14.22 17.97 13.08
C GLY A 50 13.57 16.97 12.11
N PRO A 51 12.27 16.65 12.28
CA PRO A 51 11.56 15.67 11.45
C PRO A 51 11.46 16.13 10.00
N THR A 52 11.62 15.20 9.07
CA THR A 52 11.46 15.46 7.64
C THR A 52 9.99 15.52 7.24
N ASN A 53 9.71 16.03 6.04
CA ASN A 53 8.35 15.97 5.49
C ASN A 53 7.86 14.52 5.35
N GLU A 54 8.76 13.58 5.07
CA GLU A 54 8.47 12.16 4.99
C GLU A 54 8.12 11.58 6.36
N ASP A 55 8.82 11.97 7.43
CA ASP A 55 8.51 11.56 8.80
C ASP A 55 7.14 12.08 9.24
N ILE A 56 6.85 13.35 8.96
CA ILE A 56 5.55 13.97 9.23
C ILE A 56 4.43 13.23 8.49
N LEU A 57 4.62 12.92 7.21
CA LEU A 57 3.65 12.19 6.42
C LEU A 57 3.44 10.76 6.93
N TRP A 58 4.50 10.10 7.39
CA TRP A 58 4.39 8.77 7.99
C TRP A 58 3.57 8.79 9.29
N GLU A 59 3.84 9.74 10.18
CA GLU A 59 3.07 9.89 11.43
C GLU A 59 1.59 10.14 11.16
N ILE A 60 1.28 11.05 10.23
CA ILE A 60 -0.11 11.34 9.83
C ILE A 60 -0.76 10.11 9.20
N GLN A 61 -0.04 9.39 8.33
CA GLN A 61 -0.54 8.14 7.73
C GLN A 61 -0.87 7.10 8.79
N CYS A 62 -0.01 6.89 9.78
CA CYS A 62 -0.25 5.97 10.88
C CYS A 62 -1.50 6.34 11.67
N ARG A 63 -1.68 7.61 11.97
CA ARG A 63 -2.86 8.12 12.68
C ARG A 63 -4.13 7.93 11.86
N VAL A 64 -4.14 8.39 10.61
CA VAL A 64 -5.32 8.29 9.72
C VAL A 64 -5.75 6.85 9.52
N ILE A 65 -4.81 5.93 9.28
CA ILE A 65 -5.10 4.50 9.11
C ILE A 65 -5.71 3.91 10.40
N SER A 66 -5.16 4.25 11.55
CA SER A 66 -5.69 3.80 12.85
C SER A 66 -7.12 4.30 13.09
N GLU A 67 -7.37 5.58 12.88
CA GLU A 67 -8.70 6.18 13.02
C GLU A 67 -9.74 5.60 12.05
N LEU A 68 -9.33 5.27 10.82
CA LEU A 68 -10.23 4.63 9.85
C LEU A 68 -10.63 3.22 10.29
N ALA A 69 -9.68 2.46 10.83
CA ALA A 69 -9.95 1.12 11.35
C ALA A 69 -10.85 1.13 12.61
N GLU A 70 -10.76 2.16 13.45
CA GLU A 70 -11.61 2.34 14.63
C GLU A 70 -13.06 2.74 14.29
N LYS A 71 -13.27 3.41 13.16
CA LYS A 71 -14.61 3.87 12.72
C LYS A 71 -15.53 2.76 12.26
N GLY A 72 -15.00 1.59 11.97
CA GLY A 72 -15.77 0.42 11.54
C GLY A 72 -15.10 -0.42 10.46
N PRO A 73 -15.80 -1.43 9.94
CA PRO A 73 -15.26 -2.32 8.92
C PRO A 73 -14.79 -1.58 7.68
N CYS A 74 -13.54 -1.80 7.29
CA CYS A 74 -12.95 -1.16 6.11
C CYS A 74 -11.94 -2.08 5.41
N VAL A 75 -11.69 -1.81 4.14
CA VAL A 75 -10.62 -2.45 3.35
C VAL A 75 -9.57 -1.40 3.01
N ILE A 76 -8.36 -1.57 3.54
CA ILE A 76 -7.23 -0.67 3.30
C ILE A 76 -6.22 -1.38 2.42
N VAL A 77 -5.77 -0.72 1.34
CA VAL A 77 -4.86 -1.32 0.37
C VAL A 77 -3.49 -0.67 0.45
N GLY A 78 -2.49 -1.45 0.85
CA GLY A 78 -1.09 -1.00 0.91
C GLY A 78 -0.81 -0.04 2.06
N ARG A 79 0.12 0.91 1.87
CA ARG A 79 0.51 1.93 2.86
C ARG A 79 0.97 1.37 4.20
N CYS A 80 1.52 0.16 4.20
CA CYS A 80 1.93 -0.57 5.43
C CYS A 80 0.80 -0.72 6.46
N ALA A 81 -0.47 -0.74 6.01
CA ALA A 81 -1.62 -0.83 6.92
C ALA A 81 -1.62 -2.13 7.73
N ASP A 82 -1.13 -3.22 7.14
CA ASP A 82 -0.92 -4.52 7.79
C ASP A 82 0.04 -4.45 8.99
N TYR A 83 1.06 -3.59 8.90
CA TYR A 83 2.00 -3.31 9.98
C TYR A 83 1.43 -2.31 10.99
N ILE A 84 0.86 -1.21 10.52
CA ILE A 84 0.30 -0.14 11.38
C ILE A 84 -0.81 -0.68 12.29
N LEU A 85 -1.62 -1.63 11.79
CA LEU A 85 -2.77 -2.17 12.51
C LEU A 85 -2.50 -3.50 13.22
N GLN A 86 -1.28 -4.05 13.16
CA GLN A 86 -1.00 -5.40 13.66
C GLN A 86 -1.42 -5.64 15.12
N ASP A 87 -1.28 -4.62 15.98
CA ASP A 87 -1.58 -4.68 17.41
C ASP A 87 -2.75 -3.76 17.82
N LYS A 88 -3.43 -3.13 16.85
CA LYS A 88 -4.43 -2.09 17.12
C LYS A 88 -5.86 -2.47 16.77
N ALA A 89 -6.05 -3.40 15.84
CA ALA A 89 -7.37 -3.79 15.36
C ALA A 89 -7.42 -5.26 14.97
N LYS A 90 -8.65 -5.85 14.95
CA LYS A 90 -8.86 -7.15 14.29
C LYS A 90 -8.68 -6.96 12.79
N CYS A 91 -7.55 -7.40 12.27
CA CYS A 91 -7.14 -7.17 10.91
C CYS A 91 -6.88 -8.50 10.19
N LEU A 92 -7.55 -8.74 9.07
CA LEU A 92 -7.20 -9.84 8.16
C LEU A 92 -6.12 -9.33 7.19
N LYS A 93 -4.88 -9.80 7.36
CA LYS A 93 -3.76 -9.45 6.50
C LYS A 93 -3.71 -10.37 5.29
N VAL A 94 -3.94 -9.80 4.10
CA VAL A 94 -4.01 -10.54 2.84
C VAL A 94 -2.93 -10.06 1.89
N PHE A 95 -2.17 -10.99 1.30
CA PHE A 95 -1.27 -10.70 0.19
C PHE A 95 -1.78 -11.33 -1.09
N ILE A 96 -1.91 -10.53 -2.14
CA ILE A 96 -2.38 -11.00 -3.45
C ILE A 96 -1.24 -10.88 -4.44
N HIS A 97 -0.92 -11.97 -5.10
CA HIS A 97 0.09 -12.03 -6.16
C HIS A 97 -0.45 -12.67 -7.43
N ALA A 98 0.33 -12.61 -8.47
CA ALA A 98 0.15 -13.39 -9.71
C ALA A 98 1.48 -13.40 -10.47
N ASP A 99 1.60 -14.32 -11.43
CA ASP A 99 2.75 -14.36 -12.32
C ASP A 99 2.88 -13.07 -13.17
N MET A 100 4.07 -12.87 -13.72
CA MET A 100 4.38 -11.64 -14.45
C MET A 100 3.55 -11.50 -15.74
N ALA A 101 3.27 -12.60 -16.43
CA ALA A 101 2.53 -12.56 -17.70
C ALA A 101 1.07 -12.15 -17.47
N PHE A 102 0.42 -12.73 -16.46
CA PHE A 102 -0.94 -12.36 -16.06
C PHE A 102 -1.01 -10.88 -15.68
N ARG A 103 -0.06 -10.41 -14.86
CA ARG A 103 -0.01 -9.02 -14.39
C ARG A 103 0.28 -8.04 -15.53
N ALA A 104 1.16 -8.40 -16.47
CA ALA A 104 1.49 -7.60 -17.64
C ALA A 104 0.28 -7.41 -18.54
N LYS A 105 -0.44 -8.48 -18.86
CA LYS A 105 -1.70 -8.42 -19.60
C LYS A 105 -2.71 -7.49 -18.92
N ARG A 106 -2.96 -7.71 -17.62
CA ARG A 106 -3.92 -6.93 -16.86
C ARG A 106 -3.58 -5.43 -16.78
N ILE A 107 -2.29 -5.07 -16.62
CA ILE A 107 -1.91 -3.65 -16.51
C ILE A 107 -2.15 -2.90 -17.83
N VAL A 108 -2.07 -3.57 -18.97
CA VAL A 108 -2.41 -3.03 -20.28
C VAL A 108 -3.92 -2.90 -20.44
N GLU A 109 -4.67 -3.94 -20.12
CA GLU A 109 -6.14 -3.94 -20.21
C GLU A 109 -6.78 -2.83 -19.34
N VAL A 110 -6.27 -2.59 -18.15
CA VAL A 110 -6.86 -1.64 -17.19
C VAL A 110 -6.34 -0.22 -17.37
N TYR A 111 -5.06 -0.04 -17.73
CA TYR A 111 -4.40 1.28 -17.73
C TYR A 111 -3.80 1.66 -19.09
N GLY A 112 -4.00 0.83 -20.11
CA GLY A 112 -3.49 1.05 -21.44
C GLY A 112 -1.99 0.80 -21.62
N GLU A 113 -1.57 0.82 -22.86
CA GLU A 113 -0.16 0.76 -23.24
C GLU A 113 0.55 2.08 -22.91
N ARG A 114 1.86 2.01 -22.72
CA ARG A 114 2.75 3.15 -22.50
C ARG A 114 4.09 2.87 -23.17
N GLU A 115 4.96 3.87 -23.28
CA GLU A 115 6.31 3.72 -23.84
C GLU A 115 7.13 2.62 -23.12
N GLN A 116 7.03 2.56 -21.81
CA GLN A 116 7.69 1.53 -20.99
C GLN A 116 6.91 0.22 -21.05
N SER A 117 7.60 -0.92 -21.24
CA SER A 117 6.98 -2.24 -21.27
C SER A 117 6.18 -2.55 -20.01
N PRO A 118 5.10 -3.32 -20.11
CA PRO A 118 4.27 -3.71 -18.97
C PRO A 118 5.09 -4.36 -17.82
N GLU A 119 6.02 -5.26 -18.17
CA GLU A 119 6.86 -5.97 -17.22
C GLU A 119 7.81 -5.02 -16.48
N GLN A 120 8.41 -4.06 -17.20
CA GLN A 120 9.28 -3.08 -16.57
C GLN A 120 8.50 -2.16 -15.64
N ARG A 121 7.31 -1.71 -16.05
CA ARG A 121 6.39 -0.93 -15.19
C ARG A 121 6.05 -1.68 -13.90
N LEU A 122 5.83 -2.99 -13.97
CA LEU A 122 5.52 -3.83 -12.82
C LEU A 122 6.72 -4.00 -11.91
N ARG A 123 7.91 -4.33 -12.46
CA ARG A 123 9.14 -4.45 -11.67
C ARG A 123 9.47 -3.16 -10.92
N ASP A 124 9.34 -2.01 -11.58
CA ASP A 124 9.61 -0.71 -10.95
C ASP A 124 8.62 -0.41 -9.82
N LYS A 125 7.34 -0.77 -10.00
CA LYS A 125 6.33 -0.63 -8.94
C LYS A 125 6.59 -1.54 -7.76
N ASP A 126 6.92 -2.80 -8.01
CA ASP A 126 7.17 -3.77 -6.95
C ASP A 126 8.45 -3.43 -6.18
N LYS A 127 9.51 -3.02 -6.88
CA LYS A 127 10.73 -2.53 -6.24
C LYS A 127 10.44 -1.35 -5.30
N ARG A 128 9.66 -0.37 -5.75
CA ARG A 128 9.28 0.78 -4.91
C ARG A 128 8.47 0.37 -3.69
N ARG A 129 7.50 -0.55 -3.84
CA ARG A 129 6.70 -1.08 -2.73
C ARG A 129 7.57 -1.81 -1.72
N ALA A 130 8.46 -2.68 -2.18
CA ALA A 130 9.37 -3.41 -1.31
C ALA A 130 10.29 -2.49 -0.51
N LEU A 131 10.88 -1.48 -1.17
CA LEU A 131 11.74 -0.49 -0.52
C LEU A 131 10.98 0.37 0.49
N TYR A 132 9.79 0.85 0.14
CA TYR A 132 8.93 1.61 1.03
C TYR A 132 8.54 0.80 2.27
N TYR A 133 8.10 -0.44 2.05
CA TYR A 133 7.70 -1.33 3.14
C TYR A 133 8.86 -1.63 4.08
N GLN A 134 10.00 -2.04 3.54
CA GLN A 134 11.19 -2.32 4.33
C GLN A 134 11.66 -1.11 5.13
N PHE A 135 11.61 0.08 4.52
CA PHE A 135 12.07 1.31 5.16
C PHE A 135 11.27 1.66 6.42
N TYR A 136 9.93 1.59 6.35
CA TYR A 136 9.06 1.98 7.46
C TYR A 136 8.75 0.85 8.44
N THR A 137 8.97 -0.40 8.08
CA THR A 137 8.59 -1.55 8.90
C THR A 137 9.74 -2.43 9.33
N ASP A 138 10.90 -2.26 8.70
CA ASP A 138 12.06 -3.15 8.83
C ASP A 138 11.78 -4.61 8.41
N LEU A 139 10.68 -4.84 7.68
CA LEU A 139 10.21 -6.15 7.26
C LEU A 139 10.33 -6.32 5.74
N GLU A 140 10.46 -7.56 5.29
CA GLU A 140 10.47 -7.92 3.88
C GLU A 140 9.05 -7.94 3.31
N TRP A 141 8.80 -7.13 2.25
CA TRP A 141 7.53 -7.11 1.55
C TRP A 141 7.23 -8.43 0.85
N GLY A 142 6.05 -9.00 1.11
CA GLY A 142 5.63 -10.29 0.53
C GLY A 142 6.15 -11.52 1.28
N ASN A 143 6.86 -11.35 2.39
CA ASN A 143 7.24 -12.48 3.22
C ASN A 143 5.99 -13.12 3.85
N MET A 144 5.78 -14.42 3.54
CA MET A 144 4.58 -15.17 3.92
C MET A 144 4.28 -15.14 5.43
N ASN A 145 5.27 -14.99 6.28
CA ASN A 145 5.10 -14.98 7.72
C ASN A 145 4.38 -13.74 8.26
N HIS A 146 4.22 -12.71 7.43
CA HIS A 146 3.56 -11.45 7.83
C HIS A 146 2.09 -11.37 7.41
N TYR A 147 1.57 -12.39 6.69
CA TYR A 147 0.20 -12.42 6.19
C TYR A 147 -0.58 -13.61 6.73
N HIS A 148 -1.88 -13.42 6.97
CA HIS A 148 -2.77 -14.49 7.39
C HIS A 148 -3.19 -15.38 6.21
N ILE A 149 -3.24 -14.79 5.00
CA ILE A 149 -3.57 -15.51 3.76
C ILE A 149 -2.81 -14.88 2.59
N ILE A 150 -2.38 -15.74 1.67
CA ILE A 150 -1.73 -15.37 0.42
C ILE A 150 -2.49 -16.02 -0.72
N LEU A 151 -2.89 -15.23 -1.72
CA LEU A 151 -3.70 -15.68 -2.84
C LEU A 151 -3.02 -15.41 -4.17
N ASP A 152 -2.96 -16.44 -5.01
CA ASP A 152 -2.55 -16.30 -6.42
C ASP A 152 -3.76 -15.98 -7.29
N SER A 153 -3.93 -14.71 -7.59
CA SER A 153 -5.04 -14.24 -8.44
C SER A 153 -4.89 -14.60 -9.92
N GLY A 154 -3.69 -14.98 -10.34
CA GLY A 154 -3.45 -15.50 -11.70
C GLY A 154 -4.02 -16.91 -11.88
N SER A 155 -3.83 -17.76 -10.87
CA SER A 155 -4.31 -19.14 -10.88
C SER A 155 -5.79 -19.27 -10.48
N LEU A 156 -6.22 -18.52 -9.46
CA LEU A 156 -7.59 -18.62 -8.92
C LEU A 156 -8.59 -17.75 -9.67
N GLY A 157 -8.13 -16.68 -10.31
CA GLY A 157 -8.99 -15.62 -10.80
C GLY A 157 -9.39 -14.61 -9.70
N ILE A 158 -9.73 -13.40 -10.10
CA ILE A 158 -10.02 -12.28 -9.18
C ILE A 158 -11.28 -12.55 -8.37
N GLU A 159 -12.36 -12.98 -9.02
CA GLU A 159 -13.65 -13.22 -8.37
C GLU A 159 -13.53 -14.27 -7.26
N LYS A 160 -12.80 -15.36 -7.54
CA LYS A 160 -12.57 -16.40 -6.53
C LYS A 160 -11.74 -15.90 -5.35
N CYS A 161 -10.75 -15.05 -5.58
CA CYS A 161 -10.01 -14.40 -4.49
C CYS A 161 -10.93 -13.52 -3.63
N VAL A 162 -11.86 -12.80 -4.24
CA VAL A 162 -12.87 -11.99 -3.53
C VAL A 162 -13.77 -12.88 -2.67
N ASP A 163 -14.28 -13.99 -3.22
CA ASP A 163 -15.13 -14.94 -2.48
C ASP A 163 -14.40 -15.52 -1.26
N VAL A 164 -13.14 -15.93 -1.44
CA VAL A 164 -12.32 -16.46 -0.35
C VAL A 164 -12.12 -15.43 0.75
N ILE A 165 -11.74 -14.20 0.40
CA ILE A 165 -11.55 -13.13 1.39
C ILE A 165 -12.87 -12.83 2.11
N ALA A 166 -13.97 -12.71 1.38
CA ALA A 166 -15.27 -12.44 1.96
C ALA A 166 -15.79 -13.55 2.90
N SER A 167 -15.39 -14.81 2.63
CA SER A 167 -15.77 -15.94 3.50
C SER A 167 -15.03 -15.98 4.83
N LEU A 168 -13.92 -15.25 4.96
CA LEU A 168 -13.11 -15.19 6.17
C LEU A 168 -13.47 -14.02 7.09
N TYR A 169 -14.38 -13.18 6.65
CA TYR A 169 -14.87 -12.03 7.40
C TYR A 169 -16.23 -12.32 8.04
#